data_cf25e78d5052b2a568f76f730d53a9cb
#
_entry.id   cf25e78d5052b2a568f76f730d53a9cb
#
_cell.length_a   1.000
_cell.length_b   1.000
_cell.length_c   1.000
_cell.angle_alpha   90.00
_cell.angle_beta   90.00
_cell.angle_gamma   90.00
#
_symmetry.space_group_name_H-M   'P 1'
#
loop_
_entity.id
_entity.type
_entity.pdbx_description
1 polymer ?
#
loop_
_entity_poly.entity_id
_entity_poly.type
_entity_poly.pdbx_seq_one_letter_code
_entity_poly.pdbx_strand_id
1 'polypeptide(L)'
;KKELILNIGMSLCLVVSTVYANFADELVPLRELEYDNSSDMNTLADYVGSQEEISRTSNCVDEVNTVNMIYNADYYTMSIYSSLHNKDYNKFYYSEIYNENSYRNTSLTTQTRSLIADMYFSNRYLITDDPVKAVSGYKKIKESGSLSLYENNDVLPFGYATNALIGRKEYNSLNYPYSVEALFNNIIVEDKTEKSFSSDIKKVRSINFTECDQIKREWGKYTIDAKKPFTQEITLPETLTNNEIMFVSFNVNNDIKGGRKDAWVSINGNKNKLTAPDWKYYNNNRRFEYVITTGQDYSADSVKVNFSDGKYEITNVRCYVIDKDSLVRDVDPFIIDKKTSHGDVINGTIDVKNDGYFTISIPYTDGFTAEIDGKEVQCEKTDTAFLGFKIPKGSHSIKITFTAPLLHKGIVLSGAGLLIFIAFVIIDRRKSKASK
;
A
#
# COMPACT_ATOMS: atom_id res chain seq x y z
N LYS A 1 19.66 -33.31 49.12
CA LYS A 1 19.43 -31.90 49.56
C LYS A 1 20.10 -30.84 48.66
N LYS A 2 21.40 -31.04 48.29
CA LYS A 2 22.11 -30.07 47.45
C LYS A 2 21.51 -29.94 46.05
N GLU A 3 21.16 -31.05 45.39
CA GLU A 3 20.49 -31.03 44.09
C GLU A 3 19.11 -30.39 44.13
N LEU A 4 18.36 -30.60 45.20
CA LEU A 4 17.04 -29.96 45.36
C LEU A 4 17.17 -28.45 45.49
N ILE A 5 18.18 -27.96 46.25
CA ILE A 5 18.45 -26.54 46.40
C ILE A 5 18.89 -25.91 45.07
N LEU A 6 19.74 -26.62 44.31
CA LEU A 6 20.19 -26.17 43.00
C LEU A 6 19.02 -26.07 42.00
N ASN A 7 18.15 -27.08 41.95
CA ASN A 7 17.01 -27.10 41.07
C ASN A 7 15.98 -25.99 41.43
N ILE A 8 15.74 -25.75 42.71
CA ILE A 8 14.90 -24.64 43.18
C ILE A 8 15.53 -23.30 42.79
N GLY A 9 16.85 -23.13 42.98
CA GLY A 9 17.55 -21.92 42.59
C GLY A 9 17.49 -21.66 41.09
N MET A 10 17.73 -22.69 40.26
CA MET A 10 17.59 -22.55 38.80
C MET A 10 16.18 -22.24 38.35
N SER A 11 15.17 -22.90 38.93
CA SER A 11 13.77 -22.60 38.64
C SER A 11 13.38 -21.17 39.03
N LEU A 12 13.89 -20.69 40.19
CA LEU A 12 13.64 -19.33 40.63
C LEU A 12 14.32 -18.30 39.69
N CYS A 13 15.58 -18.56 39.29
CA CYS A 13 16.26 -17.73 38.31
C CYS A 13 15.52 -17.68 36.95
N LEU A 14 14.98 -18.81 36.47
CA LEU A 14 14.22 -18.89 35.27
C LEU A 14 12.91 -18.06 35.37
N VAL A 15 12.19 -18.19 36.48
CA VAL A 15 10.98 -17.41 36.72
C VAL A 15 11.31 -15.93 36.81
N VAL A 16 12.33 -15.54 37.58
CA VAL A 16 12.74 -14.13 37.72
C VAL A 16 13.18 -13.55 36.37
N SER A 17 13.98 -14.28 35.58
CA SER A 17 14.42 -13.80 34.29
C SER A 17 13.27 -13.71 33.29
N THR A 18 12.31 -14.64 33.31
CA THR A 18 11.11 -14.58 32.49
C THR A 18 10.20 -13.38 32.87
N VAL A 19 9.99 -13.18 34.18
CA VAL A 19 9.26 -12.03 34.69
C VAL A 19 9.97 -10.73 34.31
N TYR A 20 11.28 -10.64 34.51
CA TYR A 20 12.07 -9.46 34.16
C TYR A 20 12.07 -9.17 32.65
N ALA A 21 12.16 -10.18 31.80
CA ALA A 21 12.06 -10.03 30.35
C ALA A 21 10.68 -9.54 29.92
N ASN A 22 9.62 -10.02 30.58
CA ASN A 22 8.26 -9.53 30.32
C ASN A 22 7.99 -8.13 30.88
N PHE A 23 8.71 -7.69 31.92
CA PHE A 23 8.62 -6.32 32.41
C PHE A 23 9.29 -5.28 31.49
N ALA A 24 10.15 -5.72 30.60
CA ALA A 24 10.79 -4.84 29.62
C ALA A 24 9.85 -4.46 28.44
N ASP A 25 8.80 -5.25 28.21
CA ASP A 25 7.73 -4.93 27.30
C ASP A 25 6.55 -4.35 28.07
N GLU A 26 6.06 -3.19 27.66
CA GLU A 26 4.87 -2.59 28.25
C GLU A 26 3.68 -3.55 28.05
N LEU A 27 3.13 -4.07 29.14
CA LEU A 27 1.88 -4.83 29.09
C LEU A 27 0.76 -3.83 28.81
N VAL A 28 0.25 -3.87 27.58
CA VAL A 28 -0.93 -3.09 27.22
C VAL A 28 -2.14 -3.67 27.96
N PRO A 29 -2.83 -2.91 28.82
CA PRO A 29 -4.05 -3.36 29.45
C PRO A 29 -5.11 -3.73 28.42
N LEU A 30 -5.89 -4.80 28.69
CA LEU A 30 -6.95 -5.24 27.78
C LEU A 30 -7.91 -4.10 27.39
N ARG A 31 -8.18 -3.19 28.32
CA ARG A 31 -9.00 -1.98 28.07
C ARG A 31 -8.42 -1.03 27.01
N GLU A 32 -7.10 -1.04 26.79
CA GLU A 32 -6.47 -0.23 25.73
C GLU A 32 -6.60 -0.90 24.38
N LEU A 33 -6.73 -2.23 24.33
CA LEU A 33 -7.08 -2.96 23.10
C LEU A 33 -8.57 -2.79 22.73
N GLU A 34 -9.42 -2.46 23.70
CA GLU A 34 -10.85 -2.18 23.50
C GLU A 34 -11.11 -0.72 23.10
N TYR A 35 -10.11 0.16 23.26
CA TYR A 35 -10.27 1.61 23.10
C TYR A 35 -10.64 2.03 21.67
N ASP A 36 -10.16 1.30 20.66
CA ASP A 36 -10.39 1.64 19.26
C ASP A 36 -11.63 0.98 18.65
N ASN A 37 -12.33 0.14 19.39
CA ASN A 37 -13.61 -0.44 19.00
C ASN A 37 -14.78 0.48 19.42
N SER A 38 -14.78 1.73 18.96
CA SER A 38 -15.96 2.56 19.13
C SER A 38 -17.16 1.89 18.43
N SER A 39 -18.35 1.98 19.03
CA SER A 39 -19.57 1.43 18.42
C SER A 39 -19.83 2.03 17.03
N ASP A 40 -19.38 3.27 16.81
CA ASP A 40 -19.50 3.97 15.55
C ASP A 40 -18.59 3.37 14.48
N MET A 41 -17.33 3.08 14.80
CA MET A 41 -16.40 2.43 13.88
C MET A 41 -16.86 1.02 13.50
N ASN A 42 -17.28 0.21 14.49
CA ASN A 42 -17.82 -1.12 14.23
C ASN A 42 -19.07 -1.06 13.34
N THR A 43 -19.98 -0.11 13.58
CA THR A 43 -21.19 0.06 12.75
C THR A 43 -20.83 0.32 11.27
N LEU A 44 -19.79 1.11 11.00
CA LEU A 44 -19.36 1.41 9.64
C LEU A 44 -18.57 0.24 9.04
N ALA A 45 -17.71 -0.41 9.83
CA ALA A 45 -16.96 -1.59 9.40
C ALA A 45 -17.88 -2.78 9.09
N ASP A 46 -18.91 -3.01 9.90
CA ASP A 46 -19.93 -4.05 9.66
C ASP A 46 -20.74 -3.76 8.40
N TYR A 47 -21.07 -2.49 8.15
CA TYR A 47 -21.71 -2.11 6.89
C TYR A 47 -20.84 -2.47 5.69
N VAL A 48 -19.54 -2.14 5.71
CA VAL A 48 -18.61 -2.49 4.64
C VAL A 48 -18.46 -3.99 4.50
N GLY A 49 -18.29 -4.72 5.61
CA GLY A 49 -18.17 -6.18 5.62
C GLY A 49 -19.42 -6.91 5.10
N SER A 50 -20.60 -6.28 5.19
CA SER A 50 -21.87 -6.82 4.69
C SER A 50 -22.05 -6.72 3.18
N GLN A 51 -21.21 -5.92 2.49
CA GLN A 51 -21.30 -5.79 1.04
C GLN A 51 -20.90 -7.10 0.34
N GLU A 52 -21.50 -7.42 -0.79
CA GLU A 52 -21.22 -8.65 -1.53
C GLU A 52 -19.80 -8.68 -2.08
N GLU A 53 -19.36 -7.55 -2.64
CA GLU A 53 -18.05 -7.40 -3.25
C GLU A 53 -16.96 -7.13 -2.21
N ILE A 54 -15.85 -7.85 -2.30
CA ILE A 54 -14.67 -7.57 -1.47
C ILE A 54 -13.94 -6.34 -2.02
N SER A 55 -13.70 -5.39 -1.12
CA SER A 55 -12.95 -4.17 -1.39
C SER A 55 -12.17 -3.75 -0.15
N ARG A 56 -11.24 -2.81 -0.31
CA ARG A 56 -10.49 -2.26 0.82
C ARG A 56 -11.15 -1.00 1.36
N THR A 57 -10.84 -0.72 2.61
CA THR A 57 -11.30 0.47 3.34
C THR A 57 -10.10 1.22 3.90
N SER A 58 -10.07 2.52 3.66
CA SER A 58 -9.13 3.44 4.31
C SER A 58 -9.75 3.96 5.60
N ASN A 59 -9.05 3.78 6.73
CA ASN A 59 -9.39 4.41 7.99
C ASN A 59 -8.51 5.65 8.19
N CYS A 60 -9.10 6.84 8.06
CA CYS A 60 -8.43 8.14 8.24
C CYS A 60 -8.68 8.76 9.62
N VAL A 61 -9.21 7.98 10.56
CA VAL A 61 -9.33 8.35 11.98
C VAL A 61 -8.09 7.81 12.68
N ASP A 62 -7.24 8.69 13.19
CA ASP A 62 -6.01 8.32 13.89
C ASP A 62 -5.17 7.25 13.15
N GLU A 63 -4.72 7.59 11.94
CA GLU A 63 -4.06 6.68 10.99
C GLU A 63 -2.85 5.91 11.57
N VAL A 64 -2.17 6.46 12.56
CA VAL A 64 -0.98 5.83 13.16
C VAL A 64 -1.35 4.74 14.15
N ASN A 65 -2.38 4.98 14.98
CA ASN A 65 -2.79 4.05 16.02
C ASN A 65 -3.74 2.96 15.49
N THR A 66 -4.41 3.21 14.36
CA THR A 66 -5.34 2.24 13.75
C THR A 66 -4.70 1.31 12.72
N VAL A 67 -3.40 1.45 12.46
CA VAL A 67 -2.67 0.52 11.61
C VAL A 67 -2.70 -0.90 12.21
N ASN A 68 -2.87 -1.91 11.39
CA ASN A 68 -3.08 -3.32 11.79
C ASN A 68 -4.39 -3.62 12.55
N MET A 69 -5.30 -2.65 12.67
CA MET A 69 -6.60 -2.90 13.28
C MET A 69 -7.50 -3.68 12.33
N ILE A 70 -8.14 -4.72 12.86
CA ILE A 70 -9.12 -5.56 12.16
C ILE A 70 -10.43 -5.45 12.92
N TYR A 71 -11.45 -4.85 12.32
CA TYR A 71 -12.74 -4.59 12.96
C TYR A 71 -13.74 -5.74 12.81
N ASN A 72 -13.65 -6.48 11.69
CA ASN A 72 -14.39 -7.73 11.47
C ASN A 72 -13.66 -8.61 10.43
N ALA A 73 -14.18 -9.81 10.17
CA ALA A 73 -13.55 -10.78 9.25
C ALA A 73 -13.49 -10.31 7.79
N ASP A 74 -14.39 -9.41 7.39
CA ASP A 74 -14.50 -8.91 6.01
C ASP A 74 -14.05 -7.44 5.89
N TYR A 75 -13.30 -6.94 6.86
CA TYR A 75 -12.66 -5.64 6.81
C TYR A 75 -11.23 -5.75 6.30
N TYR A 76 -10.99 -5.22 5.10
CA TYR A 76 -9.69 -5.24 4.44
C TYR A 76 -9.12 -3.82 4.34
N THR A 77 -7.84 -3.67 4.62
CA THR A 77 -7.16 -2.37 4.56
C THR A 77 -5.78 -2.49 3.90
N MET A 78 -5.26 -1.37 3.40
CA MET A 78 -3.88 -1.27 2.92
C MET A 78 -2.91 -0.87 4.03
N SER A 79 -3.42 -0.39 5.17
CA SER A 79 -2.57 0.04 6.27
C SER A 79 -1.97 -1.15 6.99
N ILE A 80 -0.64 -1.18 7.04
CA ILE A 80 0.11 -2.24 7.71
C ILE A 80 1.38 -1.69 8.35
N TYR A 81 1.65 -2.15 9.57
CA TYR A 81 2.97 -2.10 10.17
C TYR A 81 3.55 -3.51 10.28
N SER A 82 4.66 -3.76 9.62
CA SER A 82 5.32 -5.07 9.64
C SER A 82 6.83 -4.91 9.49
N SER A 83 7.59 -5.62 10.30
CA SER A 83 9.04 -5.73 10.15
C SER A 83 9.43 -6.66 8.98
N LEU A 84 8.50 -7.51 8.54
CA LEU A 84 8.62 -8.36 7.36
C LEU A 84 7.79 -7.74 6.24
N HIS A 85 8.44 -7.41 5.12
CA HIS A 85 7.77 -6.80 3.99
C HIS A 85 8.23 -7.43 2.67
N ASN A 86 7.31 -7.47 1.72
CA ASN A 86 7.61 -7.87 0.36
C ASN A 86 8.33 -6.72 -0.35
N LYS A 87 9.54 -6.97 -0.83
CA LYS A 87 10.38 -5.95 -1.48
C LYS A 87 9.75 -5.37 -2.75
N ASP A 88 9.13 -6.23 -3.57
CA ASP A 88 8.53 -5.81 -4.83
C ASP A 88 7.27 -4.97 -4.58
N TYR A 89 6.44 -5.39 -3.60
CA TYR A 89 5.29 -4.61 -3.16
C TYR A 89 5.69 -3.23 -2.62
N ASN A 90 6.72 -3.16 -1.79
CA ASN A 90 7.19 -1.87 -1.28
C ASN A 90 7.71 -0.96 -2.40
N LYS A 91 8.43 -1.52 -3.37
CA LYS A 91 8.85 -0.76 -4.55
C LYS A 91 7.65 -0.25 -5.34
N PHE A 92 6.66 -1.10 -5.57
CA PHE A 92 5.42 -0.73 -6.26
C PHE A 92 4.70 0.40 -5.50
N TYR A 93 4.45 0.20 -4.22
CA TYR A 93 3.71 1.12 -3.37
C TYR A 93 4.34 2.52 -3.32
N TYR A 94 5.66 2.59 -3.11
CA TYR A 94 6.36 3.87 -2.92
C TYR A 94 6.89 4.50 -4.20
N SER A 95 7.15 3.72 -5.25
CA SER A 95 7.87 4.21 -6.42
C SER A 95 7.09 4.12 -7.72
N GLU A 96 6.03 3.31 -7.78
CA GLU A 96 5.29 3.08 -9.02
C GLU A 96 3.87 3.66 -8.99
N ILE A 97 3.15 3.52 -7.86
CA ILE A 97 1.77 3.99 -7.73
C ILE A 97 1.61 5.13 -6.71
N TYR A 98 2.45 5.21 -5.72
CA TYR A 98 2.37 6.18 -4.65
C TYR A 98 3.75 6.72 -4.28
N ASN A 99 3.98 8.01 -4.52
CA ASN A 99 5.29 8.63 -4.38
C ASN A 99 5.52 9.29 -3.01
N GLU A 100 4.58 9.23 -2.07
CA GLU A 100 4.81 9.71 -0.72
C GLU A 100 5.63 8.67 0.07
N ASN A 101 6.96 8.78 -0.01
CA ASN A 101 7.84 7.90 0.71
C ASN A 101 7.79 8.16 2.23
N SER A 102 7.61 7.10 2.99
CA SER A 102 7.89 7.13 4.42
C SER A 102 9.34 7.59 4.62
N TYR A 103 9.50 8.65 5.39
CA TYR A 103 10.83 9.18 5.73
C TYR A 103 11.61 8.30 6.70
N ARG A 104 11.07 7.20 7.15
CA ARG A 104 11.67 6.36 8.18
C ARG A 104 12.13 5.01 7.64
N ASN A 105 11.23 4.23 7.14
CA ASN A 105 11.51 2.93 6.53
C ASN A 105 10.24 2.45 5.81
N THR A 106 10.31 1.28 5.21
CA THR A 106 9.22 0.66 4.48
C THR A 106 8.38 -0.30 5.32
N SER A 107 8.53 -0.29 6.64
CA SER A 107 7.78 -1.17 7.55
C SER A 107 6.37 -0.71 7.85
N LEU A 108 6.08 0.57 7.61
CA LEU A 108 4.78 1.17 7.83
C LEU A 108 4.23 1.69 6.50
N THR A 109 3.15 1.12 6.04
CA THR A 109 2.31 1.68 4.98
C THR A 109 1.04 2.23 5.62
N THR A 110 0.76 3.49 5.37
CA THR A 110 -0.44 4.17 5.85
C THR A 110 -1.45 4.32 4.72
N GLN A 111 -2.58 4.94 5.01
CA GLN A 111 -3.58 5.27 4.01
C GLN A 111 -2.98 6.12 2.90
N THR A 112 -3.29 5.80 1.68
CA THR A 112 -2.99 6.69 0.58
C THR A 112 -4.00 7.83 0.55
N ARG A 113 -3.57 9.00 0.14
CA ARG A 113 -4.46 10.12 -0.22
C ARG A 113 -4.40 10.38 -1.72
N SER A 114 -4.00 9.37 -2.46
CA SER A 114 -3.91 9.39 -3.91
C SER A 114 -5.09 8.65 -4.50
N LEU A 115 -5.95 9.35 -5.23
CA LEU A 115 -7.06 8.74 -5.97
C LEU A 115 -6.58 7.57 -6.84
N ILE A 116 -5.43 7.71 -7.48
CA ILE A 116 -4.83 6.67 -8.33
C ILE A 116 -4.51 5.40 -7.53
N ALA A 117 -3.90 5.54 -6.35
CA ALA A 117 -3.62 4.40 -5.50
C ALA A 117 -4.91 3.74 -4.99
N ASP A 118 -5.89 4.54 -4.58
CA ASP A 118 -7.18 4.04 -4.13
C ASP A 118 -7.91 3.27 -5.25
N MET A 119 -7.94 3.83 -6.45
CA MET A 119 -8.53 3.17 -7.63
C MET A 119 -7.84 1.85 -7.94
N TYR A 120 -6.51 1.82 -7.95
CA TYR A 120 -5.74 0.63 -8.29
C TYR A 120 -5.88 -0.49 -7.25
N PHE A 121 -5.84 -0.15 -5.97
CA PHE A 121 -5.88 -1.11 -4.87
C PHE A 121 -7.30 -1.56 -4.47
N SER A 122 -8.32 -1.26 -5.23
CA SER A 122 -9.71 -1.56 -4.84
C SER A 122 -10.09 -0.93 -3.49
N ASN A 123 -9.57 0.26 -3.19
CA ASN A 123 -9.85 0.98 -1.96
C ASN A 123 -11.14 1.78 -2.11
N ARG A 124 -12.27 1.07 -2.07
CA ARG A 124 -13.61 1.61 -2.36
C ARG A 124 -14.12 2.51 -1.24
N TYR A 125 -13.82 2.18 0.01
CA TYR A 125 -14.38 2.85 1.16
C TYR A 125 -13.34 3.66 1.92
N LEU A 126 -13.81 4.77 2.51
CA LEU A 126 -13.02 5.65 3.36
C LEU A 126 -13.86 6.03 4.57
N ILE A 127 -13.33 5.79 5.78
CA ILE A 127 -13.92 6.21 7.05
C ILE A 127 -13.11 7.37 7.61
N THR A 128 -13.76 8.45 7.98
CA THR A 128 -13.10 9.64 8.55
C THR A 128 -14.01 10.41 9.49
N ASP A 129 -13.40 11.09 10.44
CA ASP A 129 -14.00 12.11 11.32
C ASP A 129 -13.95 13.52 10.73
N ASP A 130 -13.19 13.70 9.62
CA ASP A 130 -12.98 14.99 8.95
C ASP A 130 -13.26 14.87 7.44
N PRO A 131 -14.32 15.53 6.93
CA PRO A 131 -14.66 15.51 5.50
C PRO A 131 -13.53 15.99 4.57
N VAL A 132 -12.63 16.85 5.06
CA VAL A 132 -11.48 17.35 4.27
C VAL A 132 -10.48 16.24 3.95
N LYS A 133 -10.49 15.14 4.71
CA LYS A 133 -9.64 13.97 4.44
C LYS A 133 -10.15 13.12 3.28
N ALA A 134 -11.40 13.27 2.87
CA ALA A 134 -11.93 12.54 1.72
C ALA A 134 -11.39 13.13 0.41
N VAL A 135 -10.65 12.33 -0.35
CA VAL A 135 -10.17 12.74 -1.66
C VAL A 135 -11.31 12.83 -2.69
N SER A 136 -11.09 13.59 -3.77
CA SER A 136 -12.05 13.68 -4.87
C SER A 136 -12.42 12.28 -5.41
N GLY A 137 -13.66 12.13 -5.84
CA GLY A 137 -14.21 10.85 -6.33
C GLY A 137 -14.97 10.06 -5.26
N TYR A 138 -14.78 10.37 -3.99
CA TYR A 138 -15.52 9.76 -2.89
C TYR A 138 -16.83 10.51 -2.61
N LYS A 139 -17.93 9.77 -2.41
CA LYS A 139 -19.25 10.30 -2.04
C LYS A 139 -19.63 9.76 -0.67
N LYS A 140 -20.11 10.64 0.21
CA LYS A 140 -20.62 10.22 1.53
C LYS A 140 -21.87 9.35 1.36
N ILE A 141 -21.86 8.18 2.00
CA ILE A 141 -22.97 7.21 1.91
C ILE A 141 -23.59 6.88 3.28
N LYS A 142 -22.82 7.03 4.38
CA LYS A 142 -23.31 6.68 5.73
C LYS A 142 -22.61 7.51 6.80
N GLU A 143 -23.26 7.63 7.96
CA GLU A 143 -22.69 8.22 9.17
C GLU A 143 -22.97 7.34 10.38
N SER A 144 -22.08 7.38 11.38
CA SER A 144 -22.29 6.86 12.71
C SER A 144 -21.55 7.77 13.70
N GLY A 145 -22.28 8.40 14.63
CA GLY A 145 -21.74 9.39 15.55
C GLY A 145 -20.99 10.51 14.83
N SER A 146 -19.72 10.68 15.15
CA SER A 146 -18.85 11.67 14.51
C SER A 146 -18.19 11.15 13.21
N LEU A 147 -18.35 9.88 12.88
CA LEU A 147 -17.68 9.24 11.73
C LEU A 147 -18.56 9.25 10.49
N SER A 148 -17.92 9.44 9.35
CA SER A 148 -18.55 9.40 8.04
C SER A 148 -17.89 8.35 7.18
N LEU A 149 -18.71 7.58 6.45
CA LEU A 149 -18.29 6.61 5.43
C LEU A 149 -18.51 7.20 4.06
N TYR A 150 -17.47 7.16 3.25
CA TYR A 150 -17.47 7.58 1.85
C TYR A 150 -17.21 6.38 0.95
N GLU A 151 -17.74 6.42 -0.28
CA GLU A 151 -17.58 5.40 -1.30
C GLU A 151 -17.07 6.00 -2.61
N ASN A 152 -16.11 5.29 -3.23
CA ASN A 152 -15.65 5.52 -4.59
C ASN A 152 -15.93 4.27 -5.44
N ASN A 153 -16.77 4.41 -6.46
CA ASN A 153 -17.11 3.30 -7.35
C ASN A 153 -16.13 3.11 -8.51
N ASP A 154 -15.24 4.09 -8.74
CA ASP A 154 -14.26 4.06 -9.82
C ASP A 154 -12.97 3.36 -9.38
N VAL A 155 -13.08 2.14 -8.85
CA VAL A 155 -11.94 1.33 -8.40
C VAL A 155 -11.83 0.05 -9.23
N LEU A 156 -10.60 -0.43 -9.45
CA LEU A 156 -10.39 -1.75 -10.03
C LEU A 156 -10.91 -2.83 -9.07
N PRO A 157 -11.44 -3.96 -9.57
CA PRO A 157 -11.79 -5.10 -8.73
C PRO A 157 -10.57 -5.61 -7.95
N PHE A 158 -10.80 -6.23 -6.81
CA PHE A 158 -9.74 -6.83 -5.98
C PHE A 158 -8.89 -7.84 -6.77
N GLY A 159 -9.51 -8.60 -7.66
CA GLY A 159 -8.91 -9.44 -8.68
C GLY A 159 -9.68 -9.35 -9.98
N TYR A 160 -9.01 -9.52 -11.11
CA TYR A 160 -9.63 -9.42 -12.42
C TYR A 160 -8.79 -10.13 -13.50
N ALA A 161 -9.39 -10.33 -14.68
CA ALA A 161 -8.68 -10.78 -15.86
C ALA A 161 -8.83 -9.78 -17.02
N THR A 162 -7.83 -9.74 -17.90
CA THR A 162 -7.86 -9.00 -19.16
C THR A 162 -6.87 -9.58 -20.16
N ASN A 163 -7.10 -9.34 -21.44
CA ASN A 163 -6.16 -9.62 -22.52
C ASN A 163 -5.31 -8.40 -22.92
N ALA A 164 -5.54 -7.24 -22.30
CA ALA A 164 -4.69 -6.06 -22.46
C ALA A 164 -3.41 -6.24 -21.64
N LEU A 165 -2.30 -6.52 -22.32
CA LEU A 165 -1.03 -6.85 -21.69
C LEU A 165 0.07 -5.91 -22.14
N ILE A 166 0.99 -5.56 -21.24
CA ILE A 166 2.24 -4.85 -21.54
C ILE A 166 3.43 -5.64 -21.02
N GLY A 167 4.49 -5.73 -21.82
CA GLY A 167 5.72 -6.39 -21.38
C GLY A 167 6.49 -5.58 -20.35
N ARG A 168 7.12 -6.24 -19.39
CA ARG A 168 7.94 -5.61 -18.35
C ARG A 168 8.98 -4.65 -18.91
N LYS A 169 9.64 -5.01 -20.00
CA LYS A 169 10.67 -4.17 -20.62
C LYS A 169 10.09 -2.88 -21.19
N GLU A 170 8.93 -2.95 -21.83
CA GLU A 170 8.23 -1.78 -22.34
C GLU A 170 7.77 -0.89 -21.18
N TYR A 171 7.10 -1.47 -20.18
CA TYR A 171 6.66 -0.75 -18.96
C TYR A 171 7.81 0.00 -18.28
N ASN A 172 8.95 -0.66 -18.07
CA ASN A 172 10.12 -0.05 -17.44
C ASN A 172 10.73 1.10 -18.25
N SER A 173 10.40 1.25 -19.53
CA SER A 173 10.82 2.37 -20.37
C SER A 173 9.90 3.60 -20.26
N LEU A 174 8.72 3.45 -19.64
CA LEU A 174 7.76 4.52 -19.47
C LEU A 174 8.14 5.39 -18.28
N ASN A 175 7.94 6.69 -18.45
CA ASN A 175 8.07 7.66 -17.37
C ASN A 175 6.69 8.00 -16.80
N TYR A 176 6.65 8.49 -15.55
CA TYR A 176 5.45 9.08 -14.97
C TYR A 176 4.94 10.26 -15.82
N PRO A 177 3.64 10.35 -16.09
CA PRO A 177 2.55 9.49 -15.64
C PRO A 177 2.18 8.33 -16.59
N TYR A 178 2.88 8.16 -17.72
CA TYR A 178 2.60 7.10 -18.69
C TYR A 178 2.71 5.69 -18.08
N SER A 179 3.61 5.51 -17.11
CA SER A 179 3.71 4.25 -16.36
C SER A 179 2.46 3.98 -15.51
N VAL A 180 1.86 5.01 -14.94
CA VAL A 180 0.59 4.89 -14.18
C VAL A 180 -0.55 4.52 -15.12
N GLU A 181 -0.70 5.23 -16.24
CA GLU A 181 -1.70 4.91 -17.25
C GLU A 181 -1.55 3.48 -17.76
N ALA A 182 -0.32 3.03 -18.02
CA ALA A 182 -0.04 1.67 -18.48
C ALA A 182 -0.47 0.62 -17.46
N LEU A 183 -0.30 0.86 -16.15
CA LEU A 183 -0.80 0.00 -15.07
C LEU A 183 -2.32 -0.14 -15.07
N PHE A 184 -3.03 0.94 -15.36
CA PHE A 184 -4.48 0.91 -15.43
C PHE A 184 -5.01 0.26 -16.70
N ASN A 185 -4.29 0.37 -17.81
CA ASN A 185 -4.75 -0.12 -19.11
C ASN A 185 -4.25 -1.51 -19.46
N ASN A 186 -3.30 -2.08 -18.71
CA ASN A 186 -2.71 -3.38 -19.03
C ASN A 186 -2.34 -4.15 -17.76
N ILE A 187 -2.27 -5.47 -17.86
CA ILE A 187 -1.50 -6.28 -16.90
C ILE A 187 -0.05 -6.36 -17.40
N ILE A 188 0.90 -6.06 -16.50
CA ILE A 188 2.33 -6.16 -16.81
C ILE A 188 2.76 -7.60 -16.65
N VAL A 189 3.32 -8.17 -17.74
CA VAL A 189 3.81 -9.54 -17.79
C VAL A 189 5.29 -9.59 -18.19
N GLU A 190 6.01 -10.64 -17.78
CA GLU A 190 7.46 -10.72 -18.04
C GLU A 190 7.76 -11.07 -19.51
N ASP A 191 6.97 -11.95 -20.12
CA ASP A 191 7.31 -12.63 -21.40
C ASP A 191 6.88 -11.87 -22.66
N LYS A 192 6.12 -10.77 -22.56
CA LYS A 192 5.68 -10.02 -23.74
C LYS A 192 6.77 -9.10 -24.25
N THR A 193 7.19 -9.29 -25.48
CA THR A 193 8.26 -8.51 -26.13
C THR A 193 7.75 -7.46 -27.12
N GLU A 194 6.54 -7.62 -27.64
CA GLU A 194 5.92 -6.69 -28.58
C GLU A 194 5.48 -5.42 -27.86
N LYS A 195 5.79 -4.27 -28.46
CA LYS A 195 5.29 -2.98 -27.97
C LYS A 195 3.86 -2.79 -28.37
N SER A 196 3.01 -2.45 -27.40
CA SER A 196 1.56 -2.32 -27.60
C SER A 196 0.94 -1.15 -26.86
N PHE A 197 1.68 -0.46 -26.00
CA PHE A 197 1.14 0.63 -25.21
C PHE A 197 0.97 1.91 -26.05
N SER A 198 -0.22 2.49 -26.02
CA SER A 198 -0.56 3.78 -26.56
C SER A 198 -1.20 4.61 -25.46
N SER A 199 -0.82 5.87 -25.33
CA SER A 199 -1.27 6.76 -24.25
C SER A 199 -2.33 7.72 -24.72
N ASP A 200 -3.34 7.94 -23.85
CA ASP A 200 -4.38 8.96 -23.99
C ASP A 200 -4.06 10.24 -23.20
N ILE A 201 -2.93 10.29 -22.53
CA ILE A 201 -2.48 11.44 -21.75
C ILE A 201 -2.20 12.63 -22.67
N LYS A 202 -2.86 13.74 -22.40
CA LYS A 202 -2.63 15.03 -23.04
C LYS A 202 -1.57 15.81 -22.26
N LYS A 203 -0.52 16.31 -22.94
CA LYS A 203 0.45 17.21 -22.33
C LYS A 203 -0.20 18.57 -22.13
N VAL A 204 -0.21 19.05 -20.90
CA VAL A 204 -0.66 20.39 -20.52
C VAL A 204 0.53 21.34 -20.42
N ARG A 205 0.27 22.64 -20.41
CA ARG A 205 1.28 23.66 -20.15
C ARG A 205 1.87 23.47 -18.75
N SER A 206 3.16 23.75 -18.61
CA SER A 206 3.84 23.66 -17.31
C SER A 206 3.19 24.60 -16.28
N ILE A 207 2.96 24.10 -15.07
CA ILE A 207 2.68 24.95 -13.91
C ILE A 207 3.95 25.82 -13.67
N ASN A 208 3.76 27.11 -13.50
CA ASN A 208 4.85 28.00 -13.16
C ASN A 208 4.68 28.50 -11.73
N PHE A 209 5.68 28.30 -10.91
CA PHE A 209 5.73 28.93 -9.60
C PHE A 209 6.02 30.43 -9.78
N THR A 210 5.31 31.26 -9.03
CA THR A 210 5.44 32.72 -9.11
C THR A 210 6.73 33.16 -8.41
N GLU A 211 7.55 33.94 -9.07
CA GLU A 211 8.73 34.53 -8.46
C GLU A 211 8.34 35.50 -7.34
N CYS A 212 9.07 35.42 -6.24
CA CYS A 212 8.91 36.26 -5.05
C CYS A 212 10.22 36.28 -4.26
N ASP A 213 10.22 36.88 -3.08
CA ASP A 213 11.42 36.93 -2.23
C ASP A 213 11.99 35.56 -1.90
N GLN A 214 11.12 34.54 -1.82
CA GLN A 214 11.48 33.17 -1.49
C GLN A 214 11.72 32.27 -2.71
N ILE A 215 11.32 32.70 -3.91
CA ILE A 215 11.44 31.90 -5.14
C ILE A 215 12.11 32.73 -6.23
N LYS A 216 13.26 32.28 -6.71
CA LYS A 216 13.95 32.83 -7.89
C LYS A 216 13.89 31.79 -9.02
N ARG A 217 13.67 32.26 -10.25
CA ARG A 217 13.70 31.45 -11.46
C ARG A 217 14.84 31.83 -12.38
N GLU A 218 15.68 30.85 -12.69
CA GLU A 218 16.77 31.00 -13.64
C GLU A 218 16.85 29.77 -14.56
N TRP A 219 16.84 29.97 -15.86
CA TRP A 219 17.00 28.90 -16.86
C TRP A 219 16.05 27.69 -16.66
N GLY A 220 14.81 27.93 -16.26
CA GLY A 220 13.83 26.87 -16.01
C GLY A 220 13.97 26.14 -14.67
N LYS A 221 14.91 26.55 -13.84
CA LYS A 221 15.14 26.09 -12.48
C LYS A 221 14.57 27.10 -11.48
N TYR A 222 13.87 26.62 -10.48
CA TYR A 222 13.42 27.40 -9.34
C TYR A 222 14.34 27.14 -8.16
N THR A 223 14.87 28.21 -7.55
CA THR A 223 15.58 28.12 -6.28
C THR A 223 14.69 28.67 -5.19
N ILE A 224 14.36 27.80 -4.24
CA ILE A 224 13.61 28.14 -3.03
C ILE A 224 14.63 28.51 -1.96
N ASP A 225 14.46 29.65 -1.29
CA ASP A 225 15.28 30.10 -0.15
C ASP A 225 14.38 30.79 0.86
N ALA A 226 13.79 30.00 1.77
CA ALA A 226 12.75 30.46 2.69
C ALA A 226 13.14 30.23 4.15
N LYS A 227 12.89 31.20 5.00
CA LYS A 227 13.13 31.12 6.46
C LYS A 227 11.98 30.43 7.21
N LYS A 228 10.79 30.42 6.61
CA LYS A 228 9.56 29.78 7.13
C LYS A 228 8.79 29.18 5.97
N PRO A 229 7.98 28.15 6.20
CA PRO A 229 7.06 27.64 5.19
C PRO A 229 6.16 28.76 4.67
N PHE A 230 5.82 28.69 3.38
CA PHE A 230 4.96 29.67 2.72
C PHE A 230 4.06 29.01 1.67
N THR A 231 3.05 29.74 1.24
CA THR A 231 2.03 29.24 0.33
C THR A 231 1.94 30.12 -0.91
N GLN A 232 1.72 29.50 -2.06
CA GLN A 232 1.28 30.18 -3.28
C GLN A 232 0.01 29.55 -3.80
N GLU A 233 -0.89 30.35 -4.34
CA GLU A 233 -1.98 29.89 -5.17
C GLU A 233 -1.55 30.06 -6.63
N ILE A 234 -1.62 28.96 -7.39
CA ILE A 234 -1.15 28.93 -8.78
C ILE A 234 -2.34 28.66 -9.67
N THR A 235 -2.65 29.62 -10.55
CA THR A 235 -3.68 29.45 -11.57
C THR A 235 -3.26 28.37 -12.55
N LEU A 236 -4.16 27.45 -12.83
CA LEU A 236 -3.96 26.41 -13.83
C LEU A 236 -4.05 27.00 -15.24
N PRO A 237 -3.31 26.45 -16.21
CA PRO A 237 -3.36 26.92 -17.59
C PRO A 237 -4.72 26.68 -18.25
N GLU A 238 -5.44 25.68 -17.79
CA GLU A 238 -6.79 25.31 -18.20
C GLU A 238 -7.59 24.84 -16.98
N THR A 239 -8.89 25.12 -16.94
CA THR A 239 -9.81 24.66 -15.89
C THR A 239 -9.95 23.15 -15.97
N LEU A 240 -9.75 22.45 -14.86
CA LEU A 240 -10.00 21.01 -14.77
C LEU A 240 -11.49 20.72 -14.67
N THR A 241 -11.95 19.76 -15.44
CA THR A 241 -13.31 19.23 -15.31
C THR A 241 -13.38 18.16 -14.22
N ASN A 242 -14.59 17.81 -13.77
CA ASN A 242 -14.80 16.77 -12.76
C ASN A 242 -14.37 15.35 -13.21
N ASN A 243 -14.18 15.18 -14.52
CA ASN A 243 -13.73 13.90 -15.11
C ASN A 243 -12.23 13.89 -15.44
N GLU A 244 -11.51 14.97 -15.15
CA GLU A 244 -10.09 15.05 -15.45
C GLU A 244 -9.21 14.83 -14.21
N ILE A 245 -8.10 14.15 -14.44
CA ILE A 245 -7.02 13.96 -13.47
C ILE A 245 -5.78 14.65 -14.03
N MET A 246 -5.20 15.56 -13.24
CA MET A 246 -3.94 16.20 -13.58
C MET A 246 -2.79 15.59 -12.78
N PHE A 247 -1.79 15.14 -13.50
CA PHE A 247 -0.53 14.68 -12.93
C PHE A 247 0.51 15.81 -12.96
N VAL A 248 1.12 16.07 -11.82
CA VAL A 248 2.23 17.03 -11.72
C VAL A 248 3.47 16.30 -11.24
N SER A 249 4.58 16.54 -11.89
CA SER A 249 5.88 16.04 -11.45
C SER A 249 6.98 17.06 -11.60
N PHE A 250 7.93 17.03 -10.67
CA PHE A 250 9.15 17.82 -10.74
C PHE A 250 10.28 17.19 -9.91
N ASN A 251 11.51 17.56 -10.22
CA ASN A 251 12.67 17.11 -9.46
C ASN A 251 13.00 18.12 -8.36
N VAL A 252 13.40 17.61 -7.19
CA VAL A 252 13.82 18.38 -6.03
C VAL A 252 15.25 18.01 -5.66
N ASN A 253 16.07 19.03 -5.39
CA ASN A 253 17.43 18.85 -4.92
C ASN A 253 17.70 19.76 -3.71
N ASN A 254 17.93 19.16 -2.55
CA ASN A 254 18.29 19.86 -1.31
C ASN A 254 19.79 19.73 -0.98
N ASP A 255 20.57 18.98 -1.77
CA ASP A 255 22.03 18.86 -1.61
C ASP A 255 22.75 19.96 -2.38
N ILE A 256 22.54 21.19 -1.94
CA ILE A 256 23.11 22.40 -2.49
C ILE A 256 23.74 23.27 -1.40
N LYS A 257 24.59 24.22 -1.79
CA LYS A 257 25.21 25.14 -0.84
C LYS A 257 24.18 25.98 -0.07
N GLY A 258 24.16 25.79 1.25
CA GLY A 258 23.19 26.43 2.15
C GLY A 258 21.86 25.67 2.27
N GLY A 259 21.72 24.52 1.59
CA GLY A 259 20.63 23.58 1.73
C GLY A 259 20.92 22.53 2.80
N ARG A 260 20.74 21.23 2.43
CA ARG A 260 21.00 20.03 3.26
C ARG A 260 20.05 19.88 4.45
N LYS A 261 18.86 20.44 4.33
CA LYS A 261 17.72 20.22 5.24
C LYS A 261 16.64 19.43 4.52
N ASP A 262 15.65 18.94 5.27
CA ASP A 262 14.44 18.42 4.70
C ASP A 262 13.80 19.43 3.75
N ALA A 263 13.41 18.99 2.58
CA ALA A 263 12.63 19.78 1.63
C ALA A 263 11.30 19.09 1.38
N TRP A 264 10.20 19.79 1.50
CA TRP A 264 8.89 19.26 1.15
C TRP A 264 8.07 20.30 0.38
N VAL A 265 7.23 19.79 -0.49
CA VAL A 265 6.21 20.57 -1.17
C VAL A 265 4.88 19.83 -1.03
N SER A 266 3.80 20.57 -0.80
CA SER A 266 2.45 20.01 -0.78
C SER A 266 1.61 20.73 -1.82
N ILE A 267 0.86 19.96 -2.63
CA ILE A 267 -0.12 20.49 -3.58
C ILE A 267 -1.49 19.98 -3.17
N ASN A 268 -2.43 20.89 -2.91
CA ASN A 268 -3.78 20.55 -2.45
C ASN A 268 -3.80 19.53 -1.29
N GLY A 269 -2.90 19.70 -0.30
CA GLY A 269 -2.80 18.81 0.84
C GLY A 269 -1.90 17.58 0.65
N ASN A 270 -1.69 17.10 -0.58
CA ASN A 270 -0.77 16.00 -0.86
C ASN A 270 0.67 16.46 -0.73
N LYS A 271 1.45 15.79 0.12
CA LYS A 271 2.80 16.20 0.50
C LYS A 271 3.83 15.20 0.04
N ASN A 272 4.83 15.67 -0.68
CA ASN A 272 6.07 14.94 -0.95
C ASN A 272 7.22 15.53 -0.15
N LYS A 273 8.14 14.70 0.30
CA LYS A 273 9.26 15.09 1.13
C LYS A 273 10.55 14.40 0.68
N LEU A 274 11.62 15.20 0.56
CA LEU A 274 13.00 14.75 0.46
C LEU A 274 13.69 15.03 1.78
N THR A 275 14.19 14.01 2.45
CA THR A 275 14.87 14.17 3.73
C THR A 275 16.27 14.77 3.55
N ALA A 276 16.83 15.31 4.64
CA ALA A 276 18.19 15.83 4.64
C ALA A 276 19.20 14.77 4.17
N PRO A 277 20.18 15.12 3.31
CA PRO A 277 21.13 14.14 2.76
C PRO A 277 21.96 13.41 3.82
N ASP A 278 22.20 14.04 4.97
CA ASP A 278 22.98 13.47 6.08
C ASP A 278 22.15 12.71 7.09
N TRP A 279 20.84 12.62 6.87
CA TRP A 279 19.98 11.93 7.81
C TRP A 279 20.09 10.40 7.68
N LYS A 280 20.14 9.70 8.82
CA LYS A 280 20.29 8.23 8.89
C LYS A 280 19.27 7.47 8.03
N TYR A 281 18.07 8.02 7.89
CA TYR A 281 16.98 7.42 7.11
C TYR A 281 16.69 8.24 5.85
N TYR A 282 17.75 8.61 5.11
CA TYR A 282 17.63 9.34 3.87
C TYR A 282 16.73 8.59 2.86
N ASN A 283 15.64 9.22 2.45
CA ASN A 283 14.65 8.59 1.57
C ASN A 283 14.97 8.71 0.08
N ASN A 284 15.90 9.57 -0.31
CA ASN A 284 16.28 9.83 -1.71
C ASN A 284 15.11 10.13 -2.65
N ASN A 285 14.00 10.64 -2.12
CA ASN A 285 12.82 11.01 -2.91
C ASN A 285 13.07 12.32 -3.65
N ARG A 286 13.85 12.27 -4.73
CA ARG A 286 14.23 13.44 -5.53
C ARG A 286 13.20 13.81 -6.60
N ARG A 287 12.20 13.00 -6.85
CA ARG A 287 11.11 13.24 -7.80
C ARG A 287 9.81 13.32 -7.05
N PHE A 288 9.21 14.50 -7.03
CA PHE A 288 7.91 14.73 -6.43
C PHE A 288 6.82 14.55 -7.48
N GLU A 289 5.81 13.79 -7.15
CA GLU A 289 4.70 13.44 -8.01
C GLU A 289 3.38 13.68 -7.28
N TYR A 290 2.42 14.26 -8.00
CA TYR A 290 1.13 14.62 -7.44
C TYR A 290 0.02 14.22 -8.40
N VAL A 291 -1.10 13.80 -7.83
CA VAL A 291 -2.36 13.57 -8.51
C VAL A 291 -3.34 14.63 -8.03
N ILE A 292 -3.84 15.42 -8.96
CA ILE A 292 -4.72 16.55 -8.67
C ILE A 292 -6.06 16.31 -9.37
N THR A 293 -7.13 16.41 -8.60
CA THR A 293 -8.49 16.28 -9.08
C THR A 293 -9.33 17.44 -8.56
N THR A 294 -10.46 17.72 -9.17
CA THR A 294 -11.45 18.62 -8.62
C THR A 294 -12.27 17.91 -7.55
N GLY A 295 -12.72 18.61 -6.53
CA GLY A 295 -13.54 18.08 -5.45
C GLY A 295 -14.19 19.18 -4.65
N GLN A 296 -14.89 18.82 -3.55
CA GLN A 296 -15.67 19.79 -2.76
C GLN A 296 -14.87 20.99 -2.26
N ASP A 297 -13.54 20.79 -2.01
CA ASP A 297 -12.66 21.79 -1.43
C ASP A 297 -11.50 22.25 -2.36
N TYR A 298 -11.50 21.79 -3.63
CA TYR A 298 -10.43 22.11 -4.57
C TYR A 298 -10.97 22.86 -5.79
N SER A 299 -10.37 24.01 -6.06
CA SER A 299 -10.71 24.81 -7.23
C SER A 299 -10.33 24.07 -8.51
N ALA A 300 -11.20 24.19 -9.51
CA ALA A 300 -10.91 23.71 -10.85
C ALA A 300 -9.90 24.61 -11.60
N ASP A 301 -9.70 25.85 -11.14
CA ASP A 301 -8.92 26.88 -11.82
C ASP A 301 -7.55 27.12 -11.20
N SER A 302 -7.34 26.68 -9.96
CA SER A 302 -6.08 26.90 -9.25
C SER A 302 -5.70 25.75 -8.33
N VAL A 303 -4.42 25.71 -7.96
CA VAL A 303 -3.88 24.77 -6.96
C VAL A 303 -3.15 25.54 -5.86
N LYS A 304 -3.35 25.11 -4.63
CA LYS A 304 -2.64 25.63 -3.47
C LYS A 304 -1.35 24.85 -3.27
N VAL A 305 -0.21 25.54 -3.41
CA VAL A 305 1.12 24.96 -3.24
C VAL A 305 1.76 25.48 -1.97
N ASN A 306 2.13 24.58 -1.06
CA ASN A 306 2.86 24.92 0.15
C ASN A 306 4.30 24.43 0.02
N PHE A 307 5.26 25.30 0.35
CA PHE A 307 6.68 25.05 0.32
C PHE A 307 7.25 25.00 1.73
N SER A 308 8.20 24.08 1.96
CA SER A 308 8.96 24.09 3.22
C SER A 308 9.86 25.33 3.33
N ASP A 309 10.29 25.60 4.55
CA ASP A 309 11.49 26.39 4.76
C ASP A 309 12.76 25.68 4.27
N GLY A 310 13.86 26.39 4.25
CA GLY A 310 15.15 25.90 3.80
C GLY A 310 15.51 26.35 2.39
N LYS A 311 16.63 25.82 1.89
CA LYS A 311 17.14 26.12 0.56
C LYS A 311 17.21 24.87 -0.29
N TYR A 312 16.52 24.86 -1.44
CA TYR A 312 16.50 23.74 -2.37
C TYR A 312 16.12 24.20 -3.77
N GLU A 313 16.34 23.34 -4.74
CA GLU A 313 16.05 23.60 -6.15
C GLU A 313 14.92 22.70 -6.64
N ILE A 314 14.07 23.26 -7.52
CA ILE A 314 13.04 22.55 -8.26
C ILE A 314 13.32 22.69 -9.75
N THR A 315 13.31 21.56 -10.47
CA THR A 315 13.56 21.50 -11.92
C THR A 315 12.58 20.57 -12.61
N ASN A 316 12.47 20.67 -13.93
CA ASN A 316 11.66 19.76 -14.76
C ASN A 316 10.18 19.70 -14.36
N VAL A 317 9.57 20.82 -14.05
CA VAL A 317 8.13 20.87 -13.74
C VAL A 317 7.34 20.49 -14.99
N ARG A 318 6.50 19.46 -14.84
CA ARG A 318 5.69 18.89 -15.92
C ARG A 318 4.27 18.63 -15.42
N CYS A 319 3.29 18.91 -16.28
CA CYS A 319 1.88 18.66 -16.02
C CYS A 319 1.26 17.89 -17.18
N TYR A 320 0.40 16.95 -16.85
CA TYR A 320 -0.30 16.12 -17.79
C TYR A 320 -1.74 15.95 -17.32
N VAL A 321 -2.67 15.83 -18.26
CA VAL A 321 -4.08 15.58 -17.96
C VAL A 321 -4.54 14.36 -18.71
N ILE A 322 -5.33 13.54 -18.04
CA ILE A 322 -6.06 12.41 -18.60
C ILE A 322 -7.52 12.47 -18.17
N ASP A 323 -8.40 12.02 -19.04
CA ASP A 323 -9.78 11.77 -18.65
C ASP A 323 -9.85 10.55 -17.74
N LYS A 324 -10.53 10.63 -16.59
CA LYS A 324 -10.64 9.55 -15.62
C LYS A 324 -11.20 8.27 -16.25
N ASP A 325 -12.17 8.42 -17.16
CA ASP A 325 -12.76 7.29 -17.89
C ASP A 325 -11.75 6.53 -18.76
N SER A 326 -10.64 7.16 -19.15
CA SER A 326 -9.55 6.50 -19.87
C SER A 326 -8.69 5.59 -18.97
N LEU A 327 -8.78 5.74 -17.65
CA LEU A 327 -8.14 4.84 -16.68
C LEU A 327 -9.08 3.71 -16.26
N VAL A 328 -10.40 3.90 -16.38
CA VAL A 328 -11.38 2.86 -16.04
C VAL A 328 -11.49 1.90 -17.23
N ARG A 329 -10.78 0.80 -17.15
CA ARG A 329 -10.82 -0.23 -18.20
C ARG A 329 -11.94 -1.24 -17.98
N ASP A 330 -12.45 -1.79 -19.08
CA ASP A 330 -13.32 -2.98 -19.04
C ASP A 330 -12.46 -4.20 -18.73
N VAL A 331 -12.58 -4.71 -17.52
CA VAL A 331 -11.92 -5.94 -17.06
C VAL A 331 -12.97 -6.97 -16.66
N ASP A 332 -12.59 -8.23 -16.69
CA ASP A 332 -13.44 -9.31 -16.22
C ASP A 332 -13.23 -9.48 -14.70
N PRO A 333 -14.20 -9.10 -13.85
CA PRO A 333 -14.01 -9.06 -12.40
C PRO A 333 -14.05 -10.48 -11.81
N PHE A 334 -13.18 -10.73 -10.83
CA PHE A 334 -13.18 -11.94 -10.03
C PHE A 334 -14.11 -11.75 -8.83
N ILE A 335 -15.13 -12.58 -8.75
CA ILE A 335 -16.12 -12.56 -7.67
C ILE A 335 -15.69 -13.56 -6.60
N ILE A 336 -15.21 -13.04 -5.49
CA ILE A 336 -14.74 -13.86 -4.36
C ILE A 336 -15.93 -14.40 -3.56
N ASP A 337 -15.94 -15.69 -3.30
CA ASP A 337 -16.92 -16.33 -2.41
C ASP A 337 -16.46 -16.19 -0.95
N LYS A 338 -17.03 -15.23 -0.22
CA LYS A 338 -16.73 -14.97 1.19
C LYS A 338 -17.01 -16.16 2.10
N LYS A 339 -17.92 -17.05 1.75
CA LYS A 339 -18.28 -18.21 2.59
C LYS A 339 -17.23 -19.30 2.58
N THR A 340 -16.51 -19.42 1.47
CA THR A 340 -15.48 -20.46 1.29
C THR A 340 -14.07 -19.91 1.28
N SER A 341 -13.92 -18.56 1.31
CA SER A 341 -12.62 -17.89 1.41
C SER A 341 -12.32 -17.59 2.87
N HIS A 342 -11.24 -18.11 3.39
CA HIS A 342 -10.82 -17.90 4.77
C HIS A 342 -9.34 -18.23 4.96
N GLY A 343 -8.68 -17.52 5.87
CA GLY A 343 -7.29 -17.77 6.22
C GLY A 343 -6.35 -17.67 5.01
N ASP A 344 -5.83 -18.81 4.60
CA ASP A 344 -4.88 -18.97 3.50
C ASP A 344 -5.51 -19.38 2.17
N VAL A 345 -6.85 -19.39 2.08
CA VAL A 345 -7.60 -19.83 0.89
C VAL A 345 -8.52 -18.73 0.39
N ILE A 346 -8.46 -18.45 -0.91
CA ILE A 346 -9.40 -17.59 -1.64
C ILE A 346 -10.06 -18.42 -2.72
N ASN A 347 -11.38 -18.47 -2.70
CA ASN A 347 -12.20 -19.10 -3.73
C ASN A 347 -13.09 -18.05 -4.41
N GLY A 348 -13.42 -18.29 -5.67
CA GLY A 348 -14.34 -17.42 -6.40
C GLY A 348 -14.56 -17.86 -7.82
N THR A 349 -15.30 -17.06 -8.55
CA THR A 349 -15.64 -17.31 -9.95
C THR A 349 -15.31 -16.10 -10.82
N ILE A 350 -15.06 -16.34 -12.10
CA ILE A 350 -14.79 -15.32 -13.09
C ILE A 350 -15.31 -15.75 -14.46
N ASP A 351 -15.90 -14.79 -15.21
CA ASP A 351 -16.29 -14.97 -16.59
C ASP A 351 -15.31 -14.21 -17.50
N VAL A 352 -14.40 -14.93 -18.16
CA VAL A 352 -13.32 -14.38 -18.96
C VAL A 352 -13.74 -14.26 -20.42
N LYS A 353 -13.76 -13.02 -20.94
CA LYS A 353 -14.18 -12.73 -22.32
C LYS A 353 -13.18 -13.20 -23.37
N ASN A 354 -11.88 -13.15 -23.07
CA ASN A 354 -10.79 -13.50 -23.97
C ASN A 354 -9.64 -14.17 -23.23
N ASP A 355 -8.89 -15.04 -23.90
CA ASP A 355 -7.64 -15.57 -23.33
C ASP A 355 -6.73 -14.42 -22.88
N GLY A 356 -6.20 -14.49 -21.67
CA GLY A 356 -5.39 -13.42 -21.10
C GLY A 356 -4.67 -13.79 -19.82
N TYR A 357 -4.57 -12.81 -18.94
CA TYR A 357 -4.00 -12.98 -17.61
C TYR A 357 -5.01 -12.56 -16.54
N PHE A 358 -4.99 -13.33 -15.46
CA PHE A 358 -5.60 -12.98 -14.20
C PHE A 358 -4.55 -12.28 -13.33
N THR A 359 -4.97 -11.27 -12.56
CA THR A 359 -4.19 -10.63 -11.50
C THR A 359 -5.07 -10.37 -10.29
N ILE A 360 -4.47 -10.40 -9.12
CA ILE A 360 -5.14 -10.06 -7.86
C ILE A 360 -4.21 -9.18 -7.05
N SER A 361 -4.73 -8.12 -6.43
CA SER A 361 -3.92 -7.12 -5.69
C SER A 361 -3.38 -7.66 -4.34
N ILE A 362 -2.81 -8.87 -4.38
CA ILE A 362 -2.10 -9.52 -3.28
C ILE A 362 -0.63 -9.65 -3.70
N PRO A 363 0.34 -9.23 -2.86
CA PRO A 363 1.76 -9.32 -3.19
C PRO A 363 2.19 -10.75 -3.48
N TYR A 364 2.83 -10.97 -4.64
CA TYR A 364 3.37 -12.27 -4.99
C TYR A 364 4.54 -12.66 -4.10
N THR A 365 4.52 -13.90 -3.64
CA THR A 365 5.65 -14.54 -2.96
C THR A 365 5.61 -16.04 -3.21
N ASP A 366 6.74 -16.73 -2.99
CA ASP A 366 6.76 -18.18 -3.02
C ASP A 366 5.77 -18.75 -1.99
N GLY A 367 5.11 -19.86 -2.34
CA GLY A 367 4.13 -20.53 -1.51
C GLY A 367 2.69 -20.36 -1.97
N PHE A 368 2.41 -19.49 -2.94
CA PHE A 368 1.12 -19.46 -3.61
C PHE A 368 0.97 -20.62 -4.60
N THR A 369 -0.19 -21.23 -4.58
CA THR A 369 -0.69 -22.16 -5.60
C THR A 369 -2.05 -21.69 -6.09
N ALA A 370 -2.34 -21.89 -7.36
CA ALA A 370 -3.64 -21.55 -7.93
C ALA A 370 -4.20 -22.71 -8.74
N GLU A 371 -5.50 -22.86 -8.71
CA GLU A 371 -6.25 -23.85 -9.49
C GLU A 371 -7.33 -23.13 -10.31
N ILE A 372 -7.46 -23.48 -11.58
CA ILE A 372 -8.58 -23.12 -12.44
C ILE A 372 -9.37 -24.41 -12.70
N ASP A 373 -10.65 -24.45 -12.31
CA ASP A 373 -11.54 -25.61 -12.44
C ASP A 373 -10.93 -26.92 -11.87
N GLY A 374 -10.24 -26.79 -10.71
CA GLY A 374 -9.58 -27.89 -10.02
C GLY A 374 -8.28 -28.37 -10.66
N LYS A 375 -7.74 -27.64 -11.64
CA LYS A 375 -6.44 -27.93 -12.25
C LYS A 375 -5.43 -26.87 -11.83
N GLU A 376 -4.30 -27.32 -11.30
CA GLU A 376 -3.22 -26.43 -10.90
C GLU A 376 -2.66 -25.65 -12.10
N VAL A 377 -2.40 -24.35 -11.88
CA VAL A 377 -1.79 -23.46 -12.86
C VAL A 377 -0.56 -22.79 -12.23
N GLN A 378 0.38 -22.40 -13.09
CA GLN A 378 1.61 -21.75 -12.67
C GLN A 378 1.30 -20.31 -12.21
N CYS A 379 1.58 -20.01 -10.94
CA CYS A 379 1.56 -18.65 -10.43
C CYS A 379 2.75 -17.85 -10.95
N GLU A 380 2.51 -16.62 -11.36
CA GLU A 380 3.50 -15.69 -11.89
C GLU A 380 3.37 -14.33 -11.19
N LYS A 381 4.40 -13.51 -11.29
CA LYS A 381 4.34 -12.14 -10.81
C LYS A 381 3.82 -11.23 -11.93
N THR A 382 2.68 -10.60 -11.70
CA THR A 382 2.07 -9.59 -12.56
C THR A 382 2.18 -8.20 -11.94
N ASP A 383 1.97 -7.17 -12.73
CA ASP A 383 1.98 -5.76 -12.30
C ASP A 383 3.15 -5.43 -11.36
N THR A 384 4.31 -5.98 -11.68
CA THR A 384 5.59 -5.83 -10.95
C THR A 384 5.66 -6.44 -9.55
N ALA A 385 4.53 -6.64 -8.88
CA ALA A 385 4.50 -7.03 -7.47
C ALA A 385 3.41 -8.04 -7.09
N PHE A 386 2.43 -8.32 -7.95
CA PHE A 386 1.22 -9.03 -7.57
C PHE A 386 1.14 -10.44 -8.11
N LEU A 387 0.27 -11.24 -7.51
CA LEU A 387 -0.01 -12.60 -7.92
C LEU A 387 -0.88 -12.61 -9.18
N GLY A 388 -0.49 -13.37 -10.16
CA GLY A 388 -1.28 -13.63 -11.36
C GLY A 388 -0.93 -14.94 -12.04
N PHE A 389 -1.65 -15.26 -13.09
CA PHE A 389 -1.46 -16.43 -13.93
C PHE A 389 -2.22 -16.29 -15.25
N LYS A 390 -1.87 -17.12 -16.24
CA LYS A 390 -2.60 -17.20 -17.51
C LYS A 390 -3.97 -17.82 -17.30
N ILE A 391 -4.97 -17.24 -17.95
CA ILE A 391 -6.35 -17.73 -17.86
C ILE A 391 -6.98 -17.79 -19.25
N PRO A 392 -7.62 -18.89 -19.65
CA PRO A 392 -8.32 -19.01 -20.91
C PRO A 392 -9.68 -18.29 -20.86
N LYS A 393 -10.26 -18.05 -22.02
CA LYS A 393 -11.65 -17.60 -22.16
C LYS A 393 -12.62 -18.66 -21.60
N GLY A 394 -13.65 -18.19 -20.88
CA GLY A 394 -14.71 -19.04 -20.32
C GLY A 394 -15.12 -18.64 -18.91
N SER A 395 -16.11 -19.33 -18.39
CA SER A 395 -16.51 -19.24 -16.98
C SER A 395 -15.68 -20.21 -16.15
N HIS A 396 -14.99 -19.72 -15.14
CA HIS A 396 -14.05 -20.50 -14.36
C HIS A 396 -14.30 -20.38 -12.86
N SER A 397 -14.03 -21.45 -12.13
CA SER A 397 -13.81 -21.41 -10.70
C SER A 397 -12.30 -21.27 -10.42
N ILE A 398 -11.93 -20.35 -9.55
CA ILE A 398 -10.54 -20.12 -9.15
C ILE A 398 -10.41 -20.41 -7.67
N LYS A 399 -9.36 -21.15 -7.32
CA LYS A 399 -8.92 -21.34 -5.94
C LYS A 399 -7.46 -20.94 -5.83
N ILE A 400 -7.17 -20.04 -4.91
CA ILE A 400 -5.82 -19.60 -4.58
C ILE A 400 -5.53 -20.02 -3.14
N THR A 401 -4.38 -20.67 -2.91
CA THR A 401 -3.97 -21.12 -1.59
C THR A 401 -2.55 -20.65 -1.30
N PHE A 402 -2.31 -20.22 -0.07
CA PHE A 402 -0.96 -19.86 0.39
C PHE A 402 -0.47 -20.85 1.44
N THR A 403 0.72 -21.39 1.23
CA THR A 403 1.42 -22.19 2.23
C THR A 403 2.79 -21.59 2.48
N ALA A 404 3.06 -21.21 3.73
CA ALA A 404 4.34 -20.60 4.07
C ALA A 404 5.51 -21.50 3.63
N PRO A 405 6.50 -20.97 2.90
CA PRO A 405 7.67 -21.73 2.47
C PRO A 405 8.35 -22.42 3.65
N LEU A 406 8.76 -23.66 3.45
CA LEU A 406 9.41 -24.51 4.47
C LEU A 406 8.54 -24.92 5.67
N LEU A 407 7.27 -24.56 5.75
CA LEU A 407 6.39 -24.91 6.86
C LEU A 407 6.41 -26.43 7.16
N HIS A 408 6.19 -27.26 6.14
CA HIS A 408 6.21 -28.72 6.31
C HIS A 408 7.55 -29.26 6.77
N LYS A 409 8.67 -28.71 6.23
CA LYS A 409 10.03 -29.10 6.69
C LYS A 409 10.25 -28.69 8.15
N GLY A 410 9.80 -27.51 8.54
CA GLY A 410 9.86 -27.03 9.91
C GLY A 410 9.07 -27.92 10.88
N ILE A 411 7.85 -28.33 10.51
CA ILE A 411 7.01 -29.25 11.31
C ILE A 411 7.75 -30.59 11.50
N VAL A 412 8.28 -31.18 10.42
CA VAL A 412 9.00 -32.46 10.50
C VAL A 412 10.23 -32.35 11.40
N LEU A 413 11.05 -31.29 11.24
CA LEU A 413 12.24 -31.08 12.06
C LEU A 413 11.88 -30.85 13.55
N SER A 414 10.85 -30.08 13.82
CA SER A 414 10.35 -29.85 15.18
C SER A 414 9.84 -31.14 15.83
N GLY A 415 9.09 -31.95 15.07
CA GLY A 415 8.63 -33.26 15.52
C GLY A 415 9.80 -34.21 15.84
N ALA A 416 10.80 -34.29 14.97
CA ALA A 416 12.00 -35.07 15.19
C ALA A 416 12.78 -34.60 16.43
N GLY A 417 12.95 -33.30 16.60
CA GLY A 417 13.59 -32.69 17.77
C GLY A 417 12.86 -33.03 19.07
N LEU A 418 11.52 -32.99 19.07
CA LEU A 418 10.72 -33.37 20.22
C LEU A 418 10.89 -34.87 20.58
N LEU A 419 10.89 -35.74 19.57
CA LEU A 419 11.11 -37.19 19.79
C LEU A 419 12.51 -37.46 20.38
N ILE A 420 13.54 -36.82 19.89
CA ILE A 420 14.90 -36.92 20.41
C ILE A 420 14.94 -36.45 21.88
N PHE A 421 14.31 -35.32 22.18
CA PHE A 421 14.22 -34.81 23.55
C PHE A 421 13.54 -35.77 24.49
N ILE A 422 12.38 -36.33 24.09
CA ILE A 422 11.64 -37.34 24.87
C ILE A 422 12.52 -38.57 25.10
N ALA A 423 13.22 -39.08 24.08
CA ALA A 423 14.11 -40.22 24.21
C ALA A 423 15.24 -39.93 25.20
N PHE A 424 15.85 -38.73 25.12
CA PHE A 424 16.88 -38.30 26.07
C PHE A 424 16.33 -38.29 27.51
N VAL A 425 15.19 -37.72 27.77
CA VAL A 425 14.57 -37.68 29.11
C VAL A 425 14.28 -39.09 29.63
N ILE A 426 13.81 -40.01 28.77
CA ILE A 426 13.57 -41.39 29.16
C ILE A 426 14.87 -42.13 29.54
N ILE A 427 15.93 -41.94 28.74
CA ILE A 427 17.24 -42.54 28.98
C ILE A 427 17.86 -42.00 30.29
N ASP A 428 17.78 -40.68 30.50
CA ASP A 428 18.32 -40.04 31.70
C ASP A 428 17.59 -40.55 32.97
N ARG A 429 16.23 -40.63 32.92
CA ARG A 429 15.45 -41.18 34.04
C ARG A 429 15.77 -42.64 34.31
N ARG A 430 16.03 -43.48 33.27
CA ARG A 430 16.43 -44.86 33.43
C ARG A 430 17.80 -44.98 34.08
N LYS A 431 18.77 -44.21 33.65
CA LYS A 431 20.12 -44.17 34.26
C LYS A 431 20.07 -43.71 35.72
N SER A 432 19.30 -42.70 36.03
CA SER A 432 19.13 -42.21 37.41
C SER A 432 18.46 -43.24 38.33
N LYS A 433 17.58 -44.10 37.81
CA LYS A 433 16.99 -45.20 38.58
C LYS A 433 17.91 -46.41 38.75
N ALA A 434 18.84 -46.66 37.82
CA ALA A 434 19.79 -47.75 37.88
C ALA A 434 21.03 -47.43 38.78
N SER A 435 21.21 -46.15 39.12
CA SER A 435 22.27 -45.65 40.00
C SER A 435 21.83 -45.48 41.45
N LYS A 436 20.62 -45.80 41.77
CA LYS A 436 20.08 -45.94 43.15
C LYS A 436 19.89 -47.40 43.52
#